data_75919035801682e5ef0e355ebde0a057
#
_entry.id   75919035801682e5ef0e355ebde0a057
#
_cell.length_a   1.000
_cell.length_b   1.000
_cell.length_c   1.000
_cell.angle_alpha   90.00
_cell.angle_beta   90.00
_cell.angle_gamma   90.00
#
_symmetry.space_group_name_H-M   'P 1'
#
loop_
_entity.id
_entity.type
_entity.pdbx_description
1 polymer ?
#
loop_
_entity_poly.entity_id
_entity_poly.type
_entity_poly.pdbx_seq_one_letter_code
_entity_poly.pdbx_strand_id
1 'polypeptide(L)'
;TEFFTGRIDFPVQPSLGVKEAMAARVVPHQRQLEWQKLEMTAFIHFTVNTFTGLEWGTGKESPAIFNPTSLDAGQWVRVLSEAGMKMVIITAKHHDGFCLWPTKTTTHSVASSPWKNGQGDVIRELKDSCEANGMKFGVYLSPWDRNASCYGDSPAYNRFYIEQLTELLTWYGKVDEVWF
;
A
#
# COMPACT_ATOMS: atom_id res chain seq x y z
N THR A 1 -29.60 2.70 -25.29
CA THR A 1 -28.64 3.69 -24.79
C THR A 1 -27.38 2.94 -24.42
N GLU A 2 -26.24 3.30 -25.05
CA GLU A 2 -24.95 2.68 -24.77
C GLU A 2 -24.33 3.31 -23.51
N PHE A 3 -23.81 2.47 -22.61
CA PHE A 3 -23.06 2.87 -21.41
C PHE A 3 -21.56 2.68 -21.64
N PHE A 4 -20.74 3.52 -21.00
CA PHE A 4 -19.29 3.47 -21.06
C PHE A 4 -18.73 2.89 -19.75
N THR A 5 -17.91 1.86 -19.84
CA THR A 5 -17.36 1.18 -18.68
C THR A 5 -15.88 1.54 -18.52
N GLY A 6 -15.53 2.20 -17.41
CA GLY A 6 -14.16 2.51 -17.02
C GLY A 6 -13.53 3.71 -17.72
N ARG A 7 -13.70 3.88 -19.03
CA ARG A 7 -13.11 4.98 -19.79
C ARG A 7 -14.09 5.52 -20.83
N ILE A 8 -14.06 6.82 -21.04
CA ILE A 8 -14.78 7.52 -22.08
C ILE A 8 -13.83 8.38 -22.89
N ASP A 9 -13.89 8.29 -24.22
CA ASP A 9 -13.17 9.15 -25.14
C ASP A 9 -14.18 10.11 -25.78
N PHE A 10 -14.00 11.40 -25.57
CA PHE A 10 -14.84 12.41 -26.19
C PHE A 10 -14.46 12.61 -27.65
N PRO A 11 -15.44 12.93 -28.54
CA PRO A 11 -15.15 13.37 -29.90
C PRO A 11 -14.22 14.60 -29.90
N VAL A 12 -13.60 14.88 -31.03
CA VAL A 12 -12.80 16.10 -31.18
C VAL A 12 -13.71 17.32 -31.04
N GLN A 13 -13.36 18.23 -30.14
CA GLN A 13 -14.10 19.48 -29.85
C GLN A 13 -15.61 19.30 -29.59
N PRO A 14 -16.03 18.45 -28.64
CA PRO A 14 -17.43 18.26 -28.36
C PRO A 14 -18.03 19.49 -27.69
N SER A 15 -19.31 19.78 -27.97
CA SER A 15 -20.06 20.78 -27.19
C SER A 15 -20.21 20.34 -25.74
N LEU A 16 -20.49 21.32 -24.83
CA LEU A 16 -20.72 21.01 -23.41
C LEU A 16 -21.85 19.98 -23.23
N GLY A 17 -22.98 20.16 -23.91
CA GLY A 17 -24.11 19.23 -23.82
C GLY A 17 -23.77 17.81 -24.30
N VAL A 18 -22.88 17.64 -25.29
CA VAL A 18 -22.39 16.32 -25.70
C VAL A 18 -21.54 15.72 -24.59
N LYS A 19 -20.63 16.49 -23.97
CA LYS A 19 -19.80 16.01 -22.85
C LYS A 19 -20.67 15.54 -21.69
N GLU A 20 -21.65 16.34 -21.29
CA GLU A 20 -22.58 16.04 -20.20
C GLU A 20 -23.40 14.77 -20.48
N ALA A 21 -23.98 14.66 -21.68
CA ALA A 21 -24.77 13.48 -22.08
C ALA A 21 -23.92 12.19 -22.16
N MET A 22 -22.65 12.31 -22.51
CA MET A 22 -21.73 11.17 -22.52
C MET A 22 -21.28 10.82 -21.10
N ALA A 23 -20.89 11.81 -20.31
CA ALA A 23 -20.44 11.61 -18.92
C ALA A 23 -21.52 10.96 -18.05
N ALA A 24 -22.79 11.36 -18.24
CA ALA A 24 -23.94 10.77 -17.52
C ALA A 24 -24.15 9.27 -17.80
N ARG A 25 -23.49 8.71 -18.81
CA ARG A 25 -23.58 7.30 -19.18
C ARG A 25 -22.35 6.48 -18.76
N VAL A 26 -21.41 7.07 -18.04
CA VAL A 26 -20.26 6.36 -17.49
C VAL A 26 -20.72 5.51 -16.31
N VAL A 27 -20.40 4.24 -16.34
CA VAL A 27 -20.70 3.29 -15.26
C VAL A 27 -19.40 2.69 -14.70
N PRO A 28 -19.41 2.26 -13.43
CA PRO A 28 -18.25 1.65 -12.84
C PRO A 28 -17.82 0.39 -13.59
N HIS A 29 -16.51 0.15 -13.66
CA HIS A 29 -15.99 -1.14 -14.08
C HIS A 29 -16.28 -2.21 -13.03
N GLN A 30 -16.37 -3.48 -13.44
CA GLN A 30 -16.66 -4.59 -12.54
C GLN A 30 -15.72 -4.63 -11.31
N ARG A 31 -14.44 -4.34 -11.48
CA ARG A 31 -13.46 -4.26 -10.37
C ARG A 31 -13.82 -3.17 -9.35
N GLN A 32 -14.33 -2.02 -9.81
CA GLN A 32 -14.77 -0.93 -8.92
C GLN A 32 -16.01 -1.35 -8.14
N LEU A 33 -16.94 -2.06 -8.78
CA LEU A 33 -18.11 -2.59 -8.08
C LEU A 33 -17.74 -3.65 -7.04
N GLU A 34 -16.82 -4.53 -7.36
CA GLU A 34 -16.30 -5.54 -6.42
C GLU A 34 -15.60 -4.88 -5.22
N TRP A 35 -14.83 -3.81 -5.47
CA TRP A 35 -14.22 -3.04 -4.40
C TRP A 35 -15.27 -2.35 -3.52
N GLN A 36 -16.27 -1.70 -4.11
CA GLN A 36 -17.36 -1.05 -3.36
C GLN A 36 -18.15 -2.04 -2.49
N LYS A 37 -18.31 -3.29 -2.93
CA LYS A 37 -18.99 -4.34 -2.16
C LYS A 37 -18.21 -4.81 -0.94
N LEU A 38 -16.95 -4.42 -0.78
CA LEU A 38 -16.21 -4.68 0.44
C LEU A 38 -16.75 -3.86 1.61
N GLU A 39 -17.34 -2.69 1.34
CA GLU A 39 -17.95 -1.74 2.29
C GLU A 39 -16.98 -1.25 3.35
N MET A 40 -16.43 -2.15 4.17
CA MET A 40 -15.48 -1.82 5.23
C MET A 40 -14.13 -2.48 4.96
N THR A 41 -13.08 -1.65 4.94
CA THR A 41 -11.69 -2.07 4.82
C THR A 41 -10.89 -1.47 5.97
N ALA A 42 -9.83 -2.16 6.38
CA ALA A 42 -8.92 -1.68 7.41
C ALA A 42 -7.66 -1.10 6.81
N PHE A 43 -7.10 -0.08 7.46
CA PHE A 43 -5.81 0.48 7.11
C PHE A 43 -4.90 0.48 8.33
N ILE A 44 -3.85 -0.35 8.31
CA ILE A 44 -2.86 -0.44 9.38
C ILE A 44 -1.71 0.52 9.09
N HIS A 45 -1.55 1.52 9.95
CA HIS A 45 -0.38 2.38 10.00
C HIS A 45 0.59 1.83 11.04
N PHE A 46 1.57 1.08 10.58
CA PHE A 46 2.64 0.52 11.40
C PHE A 46 3.98 0.74 10.71
N THR A 47 4.94 1.33 11.39
CA THR A 47 6.23 1.74 10.84
C THR A 47 7.22 2.00 11.97
N VAL A 48 8.43 2.41 11.66
CA VAL A 48 9.41 2.87 12.66
C VAL A 48 8.85 4.02 13.53
N ASN A 49 7.91 4.81 13.00
CA ASN A 49 7.27 5.90 13.75
C ASN A 49 6.39 5.41 14.92
N THR A 50 5.92 4.18 14.89
CA THR A 50 5.24 3.54 16.03
C THR A 50 6.11 3.56 17.29
N PHE A 51 7.44 3.53 17.11
CA PHE A 51 8.41 3.52 18.22
C PHE A 51 8.92 4.91 18.61
N THR A 52 8.67 5.93 17.80
CA THR A 52 9.07 7.32 18.09
C THR A 52 7.91 8.21 18.51
N GLY A 53 6.68 7.78 18.28
CA GLY A 53 5.48 8.58 18.50
C GLY A 53 5.30 9.74 17.51
N LEU A 54 6.03 9.73 16.40
CA LEU A 54 5.91 10.73 15.34
C LEU A 54 4.93 10.26 14.26
N GLU A 55 4.11 11.17 13.76
CA GLU A 55 3.16 10.86 12.70
C GLU A 55 3.84 10.54 11.36
N TRP A 56 4.80 11.37 10.94
CA TRP A 56 5.46 11.25 9.64
C TRP A 56 6.95 10.91 9.72
N GLY A 57 7.52 10.97 10.93
CA GLY A 57 8.93 10.78 11.16
C GLY A 57 9.80 11.87 10.54
N THR A 58 11.10 11.68 10.58
CA THR A 58 12.10 12.59 10.02
C THR A 58 12.78 12.04 8.76
N GLY A 59 12.66 10.72 8.53
CA GLY A 59 13.42 9.98 7.53
C GLY A 59 14.86 9.66 7.95
N LYS A 60 15.21 9.95 9.21
CA LYS A 60 16.54 9.71 9.79
C LYS A 60 16.50 8.76 10.98
N GLU A 61 15.36 8.14 11.23
CA GLU A 61 15.19 7.15 12.28
C GLU A 61 16.15 5.97 12.03
N SER A 62 16.86 5.57 13.08
CA SER A 62 17.72 4.39 12.96
C SER A 62 16.84 3.13 12.79
N PRO A 63 17.13 2.26 11.82
CA PRO A 63 16.45 0.95 11.74
C PRO A 63 16.54 0.14 13.02
N ALA A 64 17.53 0.37 13.87
CA ALA A 64 17.70 -0.30 15.16
C ALA A 64 16.55 -0.03 16.15
N ILE A 65 15.76 1.03 15.95
CA ILE A 65 14.59 1.34 16.78
C ILE A 65 13.44 0.34 16.49
N PHE A 66 13.36 -0.16 15.25
CA PHE A 66 12.31 -1.10 14.87
C PHE A 66 12.60 -2.49 15.46
N ASN A 67 12.02 -2.77 16.61
CA ASN A 67 12.19 -4.05 17.29
C ASN A 67 10.90 -4.46 18.04
N PRO A 68 9.80 -4.77 17.35
CA PRO A 68 8.59 -5.23 18.00
C PRO A 68 8.82 -6.56 18.73
N THR A 69 8.40 -6.63 19.98
CA THR A 69 8.57 -7.83 20.84
C THR A 69 7.41 -8.82 20.72
N SER A 70 6.24 -8.35 20.26
CA SER A 70 5.00 -9.14 20.28
C SER A 70 4.15 -8.88 19.02
N LEU A 71 4.80 -8.68 17.86
CA LEU A 71 4.07 -8.55 16.61
C LEU A 71 3.39 -9.87 16.27
N ASP A 72 2.07 -9.83 16.10
CA ASP A 72 1.24 -10.96 15.67
C ASP A 72 0.27 -10.49 14.59
N ALA A 73 0.69 -10.64 13.34
CA ALA A 73 -0.14 -10.30 12.19
C ALA A 73 -1.41 -11.16 12.09
N GLY A 74 -1.35 -12.39 12.61
CA GLY A 74 -2.51 -13.28 12.70
C GLY A 74 -3.58 -12.73 13.64
N GLN A 75 -3.16 -12.16 14.76
CA GLN A 75 -4.09 -11.49 15.68
C GLN A 75 -4.74 -10.27 15.03
N TRP A 76 -3.99 -9.45 14.31
CA TRP A 76 -4.55 -8.32 13.58
C TRP A 76 -5.66 -8.77 12.62
N VAL A 77 -5.37 -9.77 11.80
CA VAL A 77 -6.33 -10.26 10.79
C VAL A 77 -7.57 -10.88 11.45
N ARG A 78 -7.41 -11.67 12.53
CA ARG A 78 -8.56 -12.24 13.25
C ARG A 78 -9.49 -11.15 13.79
N VAL A 79 -8.95 -10.15 14.47
CA VAL A 79 -9.74 -9.04 15.05
C VAL A 79 -10.45 -8.26 13.95
N LEU A 80 -9.77 -7.96 12.86
CA LEU A 80 -10.37 -7.24 11.73
C LEU A 80 -11.48 -8.06 11.05
N SER A 81 -11.26 -9.36 10.89
CA SER A 81 -12.26 -10.29 10.34
C SER A 81 -13.50 -10.40 11.22
N GLU A 82 -13.33 -10.50 12.55
CA GLU A 82 -14.41 -10.52 13.53
C GLU A 82 -15.20 -9.20 13.53
N ALA A 83 -14.54 -8.07 13.25
CA ALA A 83 -15.19 -6.78 13.08
C ALA A 83 -15.91 -6.63 11.71
N GLY A 84 -15.85 -7.63 10.83
CA GLY A 84 -16.51 -7.62 9.53
C GLY A 84 -15.71 -7.01 8.38
N MET A 85 -14.44 -6.65 8.61
CA MET A 85 -13.55 -6.14 7.55
C MET A 85 -13.28 -7.21 6.50
N LYS A 86 -13.24 -6.81 5.24
CA LYS A 86 -13.05 -7.71 4.08
C LYS A 86 -11.67 -7.60 3.47
N MET A 87 -10.97 -6.52 3.76
CA MET A 87 -9.63 -6.23 3.27
C MET A 87 -8.84 -5.45 4.32
N VAL A 88 -7.54 -5.69 4.35
CA VAL A 88 -6.58 -4.88 5.10
C VAL A 88 -5.51 -4.33 4.18
N ILE A 89 -5.21 -3.06 4.35
CA ILE A 89 -4.10 -2.36 3.70
C ILE A 89 -3.08 -2.00 4.78
N ILE A 90 -1.80 -2.17 4.49
CA ILE A 90 -0.72 -1.79 5.40
C ILE A 90 0.20 -0.76 4.76
N THR A 91 0.71 0.17 5.56
CA THR A 91 1.82 1.04 5.15
C THR A 91 3.09 0.22 4.96
N ALA A 92 3.29 -0.35 3.77
CA ALA A 92 4.53 -1.06 3.46
C ALA A 92 5.74 -0.14 3.59
N LYS A 93 5.59 1.13 3.16
CA LYS A 93 6.48 2.25 3.43
C LYS A 93 5.63 3.49 3.66
N HIS A 94 5.84 4.19 4.78
CA HIS A 94 5.24 5.51 5.05
C HIS A 94 6.20 6.64 4.64
N HIS A 95 5.89 7.90 4.98
CA HIS A 95 6.68 9.08 4.63
C HIS A 95 8.09 9.09 5.24
N ASP A 96 8.32 8.34 6.32
CA ASP A 96 9.65 8.14 6.91
C ASP A 96 10.62 7.37 6.01
N GLY A 97 10.12 6.71 4.96
CA GLY A 97 10.91 5.92 4.02
C GLY A 97 11.29 4.53 4.53
N PHE A 98 10.88 4.15 5.75
CA PHE A 98 11.22 2.84 6.30
C PHE A 98 10.36 1.74 5.68
N CYS A 99 11.02 0.72 5.12
CA CYS A 99 10.37 -0.39 4.44
C CYS A 99 10.11 -1.56 5.40
N LEU A 100 8.86 -1.99 5.50
CA LEU A 100 8.44 -3.12 6.33
C LEU A 100 8.75 -4.51 5.72
N TRP A 101 9.42 -4.54 4.59
CA TRP A 101 9.91 -5.75 3.92
C TRP A 101 11.42 -5.63 3.65
N PRO A 102 12.14 -6.74 3.45
CA PRO A 102 13.58 -6.73 3.21
C PRO A 102 13.92 -6.30 1.78
N THR A 103 13.54 -5.07 1.45
CA THR A 103 13.79 -4.46 0.12
C THR A 103 15.26 -4.46 -0.25
N LYS A 104 15.55 -4.56 -1.55
CA LYS A 104 16.90 -4.43 -2.10
C LYS A 104 17.27 -2.99 -2.46
N THR A 105 16.31 -2.06 -2.38
CA THR A 105 16.47 -0.69 -2.88
C THR A 105 17.11 0.24 -1.85
N THR A 106 16.98 -0.07 -0.57
CA THR A 106 17.52 0.75 0.53
C THR A 106 17.86 -0.10 1.76
N THR A 107 18.78 0.39 2.57
CA THR A 107 19.08 -0.19 3.89
C THR A 107 18.12 0.32 4.99
N HIS A 108 17.26 1.31 4.69
CA HIS A 108 16.27 1.83 5.63
C HIS A 108 15.04 0.91 5.65
N SER A 109 15.22 -0.27 6.25
CA SER A 109 14.21 -1.34 6.24
C SER A 109 14.35 -2.29 7.42
N VAL A 110 13.40 -3.19 7.55
CA VAL A 110 13.41 -4.28 8.54
C VAL A 110 14.66 -5.16 8.45
N ALA A 111 15.30 -5.28 7.29
CA ALA A 111 16.52 -6.06 7.11
C ALA A 111 17.72 -5.46 7.88
N SER A 112 17.69 -4.18 8.19
CA SER A 112 18.73 -3.49 8.99
C SER A 112 18.34 -3.35 10.46
N SER A 113 17.19 -3.87 10.86
CA SER A 113 16.70 -3.82 12.24
C SER A 113 17.17 -5.05 13.04
N PRO A 114 17.18 -4.97 14.38
CA PRO A 114 17.44 -6.14 15.24
C PRO A 114 16.26 -7.11 15.26
N TRP A 115 15.08 -6.71 14.79
CA TRP A 115 13.90 -7.54 14.78
C TRP A 115 14.12 -8.82 13.97
N LYS A 116 13.89 -9.98 14.62
CA LYS A 116 14.15 -11.31 14.03
C LYS A 116 15.55 -11.44 13.43
N ASN A 117 16.55 -10.76 14.03
CA ASN A 117 17.94 -10.71 13.55
C ASN A 117 18.06 -10.23 12.08
N GLY A 118 17.26 -9.25 11.68
CA GLY A 118 17.21 -8.71 10.32
C GLY A 118 16.53 -9.61 9.28
N GLN A 119 15.90 -10.69 9.70
CA GLN A 119 15.19 -11.63 8.82
C GLN A 119 13.66 -11.46 8.85
N GLY A 120 13.18 -10.42 9.53
CA GLY A 120 11.75 -10.13 9.61
C GLY A 120 11.21 -9.56 8.31
N ASP A 121 9.94 -9.87 8.03
CA ASP A 121 9.18 -9.37 6.89
C ASP A 121 7.72 -9.22 7.32
N VAL A 122 7.34 -7.99 7.70
CA VAL A 122 5.97 -7.71 8.16
C VAL A 122 4.95 -7.90 7.05
N ILE A 123 5.36 -7.58 5.82
CA ILE A 123 4.48 -7.71 4.65
C ILE A 123 4.16 -9.18 4.40
N ARG A 124 5.15 -10.06 4.49
CA ARG A 124 4.96 -11.50 4.37
C ARG A 124 4.06 -12.04 5.47
N GLU A 125 4.33 -11.69 6.72
CA GLU A 125 3.55 -12.18 7.86
C GLU A 125 2.07 -11.78 7.77
N LEU A 126 1.80 -10.52 7.37
CA LEU A 126 0.44 -10.06 7.18
C LEU A 126 -0.22 -10.72 5.97
N LYS A 127 0.48 -10.83 4.85
CA LYS A 127 -0.03 -11.45 3.63
C LYS A 127 -0.44 -12.92 3.87
N ASP A 128 0.44 -13.70 4.52
CA ASP A 128 0.16 -15.10 4.83
C ASP A 128 -1.02 -15.24 5.78
N SER A 129 -1.14 -14.34 6.76
CA SER A 129 -2.28 -14.27 7.68
C SER A 129 -3.58 -13.92 6.97
N CYS A 130 -3.55 -13.01 5.99
CA CYS A 130 -4.71 -12.68 5.16
C CYS A 130 -5.17 -13.89 4.33
N GLU A 131 -4.25 -14.60 3.70
CA GLU A 131 -4.57 -15.80 2.92
C GLU A 131 -5.20 -16.89 3.78
N ALA A 132 -4.64 -17.14 4.96
CA ALA A 132 -5.15 -18.14 5.90
C ALA A 132 -6.58 -17.83 6.39
N ASN A 133 -7.00 -16.56 6.39
CA ASN A 133 -8.30 -16.12 6.87
C ASN A 133 -9.25 -15.65 5.73
N GLY A 134 -8.87 -15.81 4.47
CA GLY A 134 -9.69 -15.38 3.33
C GLY A 134 -9.88 -13.87 3.23
N MET A 135 -9.02 -13.08 3.86
CA MET A 135 -9.05 -11.62 3.81
C MET A 135 -8.25 -11.11 2.61
N LYS A 136 -8.76 -10.09 1.93
CA LYS A 136 -8.03 -9.41 0.86
C LYS A 136 -6.88 -8.60 1.45
N PHE A 137 -5.81 -8.46 0.67
CA PHE A 137 -4.58 -7.79 1.09
C PHE A 137 -4.21 -6.64 0.16
N GLY A 138 -3.91 -5.50 0.74
CA GLY A 138 -3.42 -4.31 0.03
C GLY A 138 -2.18 -3.71 0.69
N VAL A 139 -1.47 -2.90 -0.08
CA VAL A 139 -0.29 -2.17 0.37
C VAL A 139 -0.41 -0.69 0.06
N TYR A 140 0.07 0.15 0.97
CA TYR A 140 0.35 1.55 0.73
C TYR A 140 1.86 1.72 0.56
N LEU A 141 2.27 2.30 -0.55
CA LEU A 141 3.65 2.69 -0.81
C LEU A 141 3.69 4.21 -0.93
N SER A 142 4.17 4.91 0.10
CA SER A 142 4.21 6.37 0.09
C SER A 142 5.03 6.91 -1.09
N PRO A 143 4.46 7.79 -1.91
CA PRO A 143 5.23 8.51 -2.93
C PRO A 143 6.13 9.59 -2.33
N TRP A 144 5.82 10.07 -1.12
CA TRP A 144 6.70 10.95 -0.36
C TRP A 144 7.68 10.11 0.46
N ASP A 145 8.96 10.40 0.33
CA ASP A 145 10.03 9.66 1.01
C ASP A 145 11.04 10.64 1.61
N ARG A 146 11.08 10.70 2.92
CA ARG A 146 11.97 11.60 3.67
C ARG A 146 13.38 11.04 3.87
N ASN A 147 13.59 9.75 3.56
CA ASN A 147 14.89 9.09 3.67
C ASN A 147 15.63 9.00 2.35
N ALA A 148 14.94 8.74 1.23
CA ALA A 148 15.57 8.53 -0.06
C ALA A 148 16.36 9.75 -0.51
N SER A 149 17.68 9.61 -0.72
CA SER A 149 18.56 10.68 -1.16
C SER A 149 18.22 11.19 -2.57
N CYS A 150 17.56 10.38 -3.38
CA CYS A 150 17.11 10.76 -4.73
C CYS A 150 15.73 11.44 -4.73
N TYR A 151 15.09 11.63 -3.57
CA TYR A 151 13.81 12.33 -3.52
C TYR A 151 13.98 13.79 -3.97
N GLY A 152 13.15 14.22 -4.92
CA GLY A 152 13.29 15.53 -5.57
C GLY A 152 13.94 15.48 -6.96
N ASP A 153 14.70 14.43 -7.29
CA ASP A 153 15.11 14.10 -8.64
C ASP A 153 14.10 13.13 -9.24
N SER A 154 13.13 13.63 -9.99
CA SER A 154 12.01 12.82 -10.48
C SER A 154 12.45 11.60 -11.31
N PRO A 155 13.40 11.68 -12.25
CA PRO A 155 13.86 10.50 -13.00
C PRO A 155 14.50 9.43 -12.09
N ALA A 156 15.32 9.83 -11.12
CA ALA A 156 15.98 8.91 -10.20
C ALA A 156 14.99 8.31 -9.21
N TYR A 157 14.13 9.16 -8.61
CA TYR A 157 13.14 8.69 -7.65
C TYR A 157 12.07 7.79 -8.29
N ASN A 158 11.64 8.08 -9.52
CA ASN A 158 10.69 7.21 -10.22
C ASN A 158 11.27 5.81 -10.45
N ARG A 159 12.56 5.67 -10.79
CA ARG A 159 13.18 4.34 -10.89
C ARG A 159 13.20 3.61 -9.56
N PHE A 160 13.65 4.29 -8.51
CA PHE A 160 13.66 3.76 -7.14
C PHE A 160 12.25 3.32 -6.68
N TYR A 161 11.23 4.15 -6.93
CA TYR A 161 9.86 3.85 -6.57
C TYR A 161 9.27 2.67 -7.35
N ILE A 162 9.55 2.60 -8.66
CA ILE A 162 9.13 1.48 -9.52
C ILE A 162 9.78 0.17 -9.06
N GLU A 163 11.05 0.19 -8.65
CA GLU A 163 11.72 -1.00 -8.11
C GLU A 163 11.05 -1.49 -6.83
N GLN A 164 10.75 -0.61 -5.89
CA GLN A 164 10.01 -0.95 -4.67
C GLN A 164 8.62 -1.50 -4.97
N LEU A 165 7.89 -0.86 -5.86
CA LEU A 165 6.57 -1.31 -6.28
C LEU A 165 6.64 -2.68 -6.96
N THR A 166 7.66 -2.92 -7.79
CA THR A 166 7.88 -4.20 -8.44
C THR A 166 8.13 -5.32 -7.41
N GLU A 167 8.96 -5.07 -6.39
CA GLU A 167 9.17 -6.03 -5.30
C GLU A 167 7.84 -6.40 -4.62
N LEU A 168 7.06 -5.40 -4.22
CA LEU A 168 5.78 -5.62 -3.53
C LEU A 168 4.77 -6.39 -4.39
N LEU A 169 4.71 -6.12 -5.68
CA LEU A 169 3.76 -6.76 -6.59
C LEU A 169 4.20 -8.13 -7.13
N THR A 170 5.48 -8.49 -6.96
CA THR A 170 6.00 -9.76 -7.50
C THR A 170 6.43 -10.77 -6.42
N TRP A 171 6.79 -10.32 -5.21
CA TRP A 171 7.28 -11.22 -4.18
C TRP A 171 6.19 -11.83 -3.30
N TYR A 172 5.04 -11.18 -3.19
CA TYR A 172 3.99 -11.53 -2.22
C TYR A 172 2.74 -12.17 -2.86
N GLY A 173 2.82 -12.54 -4.13
CA GLY A 173 1.67 -13.10 -4.84
C GLY A 173 0.60 -12.03 -5.13
N LYS A 174 -0.67 -12.37 -4.94
CA LYS A 174 -1.75 -11.44 -5.25
C LYS A 174 -1.84 -10.31 -4.24
N VAL A 175 -1.74 -9.08 -4.74
CA VAL A 175 -2.10 -7.84 -4.04
C VAL A 175 -3.42 -7.34 -4.62
N ASP A 176 -4.44 -7.15 -3.78
CA ASP A 176 -5.79 -6.77 -4.21
C ASP A 176 -5.93 -5.26 -4.40
N GLU A 177 -5.15 -4.45 -3.67
CA GLU A 177 -5.17 -3.00 -3.75
C GLU A 177 -3.78 -2.40 -3.51
N VAL A 178 -3.47 -1.34 -4.24
CA VAL A 178 -2.28 -0.50 -4.02
C VAL A 178 -2.73 0.93 -3.81
N TRP A 179 -2.26 1.53 -2.72
CA TRP A 179 -2.44 2.94 -2.40
C TRP A 179 -1.14 3.71 -2.63
N PHE A 180 -1.27 4.97 -3.10
CA PHE A 180 -0.17 5.91 -3.33
C PHE A 180 -0.38 7.18 -2.53
#